data_ee9b9bd0c7e52887c014b5d265d14f20
#
_entry.id   ee9b9bd0c7e52887c014b5d265d14f20
#
_cell.length_a   1.000
_cell.length_b   1.000
_cell.length_c   1.000
_cell.angle_alpha   90.00
_cell.angle_beta   90.00
_cell.angle_gamma   90.00
#
_symmetry.space_group_name_H-M   'P 1'
#
loop_
_entity.id
_entity.type
_entity.pdbx_description
1 polymer ?
#
loop_
_entity_poly.entity_id
_entity_poly.type
_entity_poly.pdbx_seq_one_letter_code
_entity_poly.pdbx_strand_id
1 'polypeptide(L)'
;FFWFLLNMKKGLKEYGFSLLYMIFAIAAYFVEDSLFLKITPSILAFIVTTFVLYSYLSKSSFVIYYIEKFKKNLSNEDKIYLQNSTLFWFFVALTNLLLHIFILYYNDIVIWTIYSSFAWYFVFIFGLIIQIIHKKLFFKKENYA
;
A
#
# COMPACT_ATOMS: atom_id res chain seq x y z
N PHE A 1 -10.98 -9.55 11.86
CA PHE A 1 -10.87 -10.13 13.20
C PHE A 1 -9.86 -11.28 13.26
N PHE A 2 -10.00 -12.33 12.42
CA PHE A 2 -9.07 -13.48 12.39
C PHE A 2 -7.60 -13.09 12.13
N TRP A 3 -7.32 -12.22 11.17
CA TRP A 3 -6.00 -11.69 10.88
C TRP A 3 -5.41 -10.88 12.05
N PHE A 4 -6.24 -10.15 12.77
CA PHE A 4 -5.84 -9.44 13.97
C PHE A 4 -5.36 -10.40 15.07
N LEU A 5 -6.14 -11.47 15.32
CA LEU A 5 -5.78 -12.49 16.32
C LEU A 5 -4.47 -13.22 15.98
N LEU A 6 -4.23 -13.54 14.70
CA LEU A 6 -3.01 -14.19 14.24
C LEU A 6 -1.75 -13.30 14.43
N ASN A 7 -1.91 -11.99 14.35
CA ASN A 7 -0.79 -11.05 14.41
C ASN A 7 -0.59 -10.41 15.78
N MET A 8 -1.48 -10.63 16.76
CA MET A 8 -1.37 -10.05 18.11
C MET A 8 -0.01 -10.32 18.80
N LYS A 9 0.62 -11.46 18.51
CA LYS A 9 1.92 -11.83 19.10
C LYS A 9 3.13 -11.19 18.42
N LYS A 10 2.94 -10.47 17.31
CA LYS A 10 4.05 -10.01 16.44
C LYS A 10 4.47 -8.54 16.63
N GLY A 11 3.81 -7.81 17.53
CA GLY A 11 4.13 -6.41 17.82
C GLY A 11 3.31 -5.40 17.02
N LEU A 12 3.28 -4.17 17.51
CA LEU A 12 2.37 -3.10 17.06
C LEU A 12 2.47 -2.78 15.56
N LYS A 13 3.65 -2.91 14.97
CA LYS A 13 3.87 -2.64 13.54
C LYS A 13 3.19 -3.65 12.61
N GLU A 14 2.92 -4.85 13.09
CA GLU A 14 2.35 -5.92 12.27
C GLU A 14 0.83 -6.04 12.39
N TYR A 15 0.28 -5.75 13.56
CA TYR A 15 -1.17 -5.77 13.73
C TYR A 15 -1.85 -4.40 13.58
N GLY A 16 -1.06 -3.32 13.45
CA GLY A 16 -1.60 -1.95 13.34
C GLY A 16 -2.60 -1.79 12.19
N PHE A 17 -2.29 -2.32 10.99
CA PHE A 17 -3.23 -2.30 9.87
C PHE A 17 -4.46 -3.16 10.12
N SER A 18 -4.31 -4.35 10.72
CA SER A 18 -5.44 -5.22 11.05
C SER A 18 -6.35 -4.58 12.11
N LEU A 19 -5.76 -3.87 13.07
CA LEU A 19 -6.50 -3.10 14.08
C LEU A 19 -7.27 -1.95 13.43
N LEU A 20 -6.63 -1.22 12.52
CA LEU A 20 -7.25 -0.12 11.78
C LEU A 20 -8.47 -0.61 11.00
N TYR A 21 -8.35 -1.70 10.23
CA TYR A 21 -9.48 -2.30 9.52
C TYR A 21 -10.59 -2.75 10.47
N MET A 22 -10.25 -3.30 11.64
CA MET A 22 -11.23 -3.71 12.63
C MET A 22 -11.99 -2.49 13.19
N ILE A 23 -11.30 -1.39 13.49
CA ILE A 23 -11.93 -0.15 13.95
C ILE A 23 -12.90 0.38 12.90
N PHE A 24 -12.49 0.43 11.62
CA PHE A 24 -13.37 0.86 10.53
C PHE A 24 -14.57 -0.06 10.34
N ALA A 25 -14.39 -1.38 10.45
CA ALA A 25 -15.50 -2.34 10.36
C ALA A 25 -16.52 -2.17 11.51
N ILE A 26 -16.04 -1.93 12.73
CA ILE A 26 -16.89 -1.65 13.88
C ILE A 26 -17.60 -0.30 13.70
N ALA A 27 -16.89 0.74 13.30
CA ALA A 27 -17.49 2.05 13.02
C ALA A 27 -18.56 1.95 11.94
N ALA A 28 -18.32 1.21 10.85
CA ALA A 28 -19.28 0.99 9.78
C ALA A 28 -20.55 0.25 10.24
N TYR A 29 -20.43 -0.60 11.26
CA TYR A 29 -21.59 -1.30 11.83
C TYR A 29 -22.52 -0.35 12.62
N PHE A 30 -21.94 0.66 13.31
CA PHE A 30 -22.71 1.61 14.11
C PHE A 30 -23.18 2.84 13.33
N VAL A 31 -22.56 3.14 12.19
CA VAL A 31 -22.92 4.27 11.35
C VAL A 31 -23.74 3.77 10.18
N GLU A 32 -25.06 3.95 10.24
CA GLU A 32 -26.00 3.55 9.16
C GLU A 32 -25.91 4.45 7.92
N ASP A 33 -24.89 5.34 7.83
CA ASP A 33 -24.75 6.28 6.72
C ASP A 33 -23.98 5.63 5.56
N SER A 34 -24.63 5.54 4.42
CA SER A 34 -24.06 5.03 3.17
C SER A 34 -22.84 5.83 2.70
N LEU A 35 -22.74 7.13 3.02
CA LEU A 35 -21.60 7.97 2.70
C LEU A 35 -20.35 7.54 3.48
N PHE A 36 -20.50 7.19 4.75
CA PHE A 36 -19.37 6.71 5.55
C PHE A 36 -18.75 5.45 4.94
N LEU A 37 -19.58 4.49 4.52
CA LEU A 37 -19.12 3.27 3.85
C LEU A 37 -18.39 3.58 2.55
N LYS A 38 -18.92 4.52 1.74
CA LYS A 38 -18.32 4.91 0.46
C LYS A 38 -16.97 5.63 0.64
N ILE A 39 -16.80 6.44 1.68
CA ILE A 39 -15.56 7.21 1.94
C ILE A 39 -14.46 6.33 2.56
N THR A 40 -14.83 5.28 3.29
CA THR A 40 -13.88 4.42 4.02
C THR A 40 -12.67 3.94 3.18
N PRO A 41 -12.83 3.41 1.95
CA PRO A 41 -11.69 3.00 1.14
C PRO A 41 -10.75 4.15 0.79
N SER A 42 -11.30 5.36 0.55
CA SER A 42 -10.51 6.56 0.27
C SER A 42 -9.68 7.00 1.48
N ILE A 43 -10.26 6.93 2.69
CA ILE A 43 -9.53 7.23 3.94
C ILE A 43 -8.40 6.24 4.15
N LEU A 44 -8.65 4.95 3.94
CA LEU A 44 -7.61 3.92 4.06
C LEU A 44 -6.49 4.12 3.02
N ALA A 45 -6.84 4.44 1.76
CA ALA A 45 -5.87 4.76 0.73
C ALA A 45 -5.04 6.00 1.09
N PHE A 46 -5.66 7.04 1.68
CA PHE A 46 -4.95 8.23 2.16
C PHE A 46 -3.96 7.90 3.28
N ILE A 47 -4.35 7.09 4.26
CA ILE A 47 -3.47 6.65 5.36
C ILE A 47 -2.27 5.89 4.80
N VAL A 48 -2.50 4.93 3.87
CA VAL A 48 -1.42 4.16 3.23
C VAL A 48 -0.49 5.08 2.45
N THR A 49 -1.02 6.00 1.65
CA THR A 49 -0.23 6.96 0.87
C THR A 49 0.65 7.83 1.76
N THR A 50 0.08 8.35 2.86
CA THR A 50 0.80 9.16 3.85
C THR A 50 1.89 8.34 4.55
N PHE A 51 1.61 7.09 4.91
CA PHE A 51 2.59 6.19 5.50
C PHE A 51 3.77 5.92 4.56
N VAL A 52 3.51 5.67 3.28
CA VAL A 52 4.57 5.43 2.28
C VAL A 52 5.42 6.67 2.08
N LEU A 53 4.79 7.86 2.01
CA LEU A 53 5.51 9.14 1.91
C LEU A 53 6.39 9.38 3.14
N TYR A 54 5.84 9.21 4.33
CA TYR A 54 6.60 9.33 5.58
C TYR A 54 7.79 8.36 5.62
N SER A 55 7.59 7.12 5.21
CA SER A 55 8.64 6.10 5.11
C SER A 55 9.78 6.52 4.17
N TYR A 56 9.46 7.18 3.06
CA TYR A 56 10.45 7.73 2.14
C TYR A 56 11.22 8.90 2.77
N LEU A 57 10.51 9.88 3.33
CA LEU A 57 11.10 11.09 3.91
C LEU A 57 11.98 10.80 5.14
N SER A 58 11.57 9.85 5.97
CA SER A 58 12.31 9.42 7.15
C SER A 58 13.50 8.50 6.85
N LYS A 59 13.77 8.21 5.56
CA LYS A 59 14.81 7.28 5.10
C LYS A 59 14.70 5.87 5.71
N SER A 60 13.54 5.53 6.28
CA SER A 60 13.22 4.23 6.84
C SER A 60 12.28 3.45 5.90
N SER A 61 12.82 3.04 4.73
CA SER A 61 12.03 2.39 3.69
C SER A 61 11.25 1.19 4.22
N PHE A 62 9.92 1.25 4.13
CA PHE A 62 9.07 0.10 4.44
C PHE A 62 9.36 -1.08 3.50
N VAL A 63 9.77 -0.82 2.26
CA VAL A 63 10.11 -1.84 1.27
C VAL A 63 11.34 -2.63 1.75
N ILE A 64 12.37 -1.94 2.26
CA ILE A 64 13.55 -2.59 2.85
C ILE A 64 13.12 -3.44 4.04
N TYR A 65 12.33 -2.91 4.95
CA TYR A 65 11.86 -3.62 6.14
C TYR A 65 11.15 -4.94 5.79
N TYR A 66 10.28 -4.94 4.77
CA TYR A 66 9.59 -6.17 4.36
C TYR A 66 10.52 -7.13 3.62
N ILE A 67 11.41 -6.65 2.76
CA ILE A 67 12.33 -7.52 2.00
C ILE A 67 13.36 -8.18 2.93
N GLU A 68 13.88 -7.48 3.94
CA GLU A 68 14.81 -8.04 4.92
C GLU A 68 14.21 -9.22 5.72
N LYS A 69 12.88 -9.31 5.84
CA LYS A 69 12.22 -10.49 6.42
C LYS A 69 12.36 -11.74 5.56
N PHE A 70 12.46 -11.58 4.24
CA PHE A 70 12.57 -12.69 3.30
C PHE A 70 14.01 -12.95 2.86
N LYS A 71 14.84 -11.92 2.79
CA LYS A 71 16.25 -11.98 2.37
C LYS A 71 17.12 -11.28 3.41
N LYS A 72 17.80 -12.05 4.25
CA LYS A 72 18.59 -11.55 5.40
C LYS A 72 19.81 -10.71 5.03
N ASN A 73 20.37 -10.85 3.82
CA ASN A 73 21.56 -10.13 3.38
C ASN A 73 21.26 -9.32 2.10
N LEU A 74 20.91 -8.05 2.27
CA LEU A 74 20.81 -7.10 1.18
C LEU A 74 22.17 -6.41 0.98
N SER A 75 22.62 -6.31 -0.28
CA SER A 75 23.77 -5.49 -0.62
C SER A 75 23.47 -4.00 -0.39
N ASN A 76 24.52 -3.15 -0.30
CA ASN A 76 24.31 -1.70 -0.20
C ASN A 76 23.59 -1.14 -1.43
N GLU A 77 23.89 -1.67 -2.61
CA GLU A 77 23.23 -1.30 -3.88
C GLU A 77 21.73 -1.65 -3.85
N ASP A 78 21.38 -2.87 -3.40
CA ASP A 78 19.99 -3.27 -3.18
C ASP A 78 19.27 -2.30 -2.25
N LYS A 79 19.90 -1.87 -1.16
CA LYS A 79 19.29 -0.92 -0.20
C LYS A 79 19.04 0.45 -0.82
N ILE A 80 19.98 0.99 -1.58
CA ILE A 80 19.82 2.26 -2.29
C ILE A 80 18.69 2.16 -3.31
N TYR A 81 18.65 1.08 -4.10
CA TYR A 81 17.58 0.83 -5.06
C TYR A 81 16.21 0.75 -4.38
N LEU A 82 16.11 0.02 -3.27
CA LEU A 82 14.85 -0.15 -2.54
C LEU A 82 14.39 1.13 -1.86
N GLN A 83 15.31 1.97 -1.39
CA GLN A 83 14.98 3.30 -0.87
C GLN A 83 14.37 4.18 -1.96
N ASN A 84 14.96 4.21 -3.15
CA ASN A 84 14.43 4.95 -4.29
C ASN A 84 13.10 4.35 -4.79
N SER A 85 12.95 3.03 -4.72
CA SER A 85 11.69 2.34 -5.03
C SER A 85 10.56 2.74 -4.09
N THR A 86 10.85 3.20 -2.87
CA THR A 86 9.81 3.69 -1.94
C THR A 86 9.09 4.92 -2.50
N LEU A 87 9.81 5.81 -3.20
CA LEU A 87 9.19 6.95 -3.89
C LEU A 87 8.27 6.49 -5.03
N PHE A 88 8.69 5.49 -5.80
CA PHE A 88 7.84 4.90 -6.83
C PHE A 88 6.54 4.33 -6.22
N TRP A 89 6.65 3.61 -5.10
CA TRP A 89 5.48 3.07 -4.40
C TRP A 89 4.57 4.17 -3.81
N PHE A 90 5.14 5.32 -3.45
CA PHE A 90 4.33 6.48 -3.09
C PHE A 90 3.46 6.93 -4.27
N PHE A 91 4.02 7.02 -5.50
CA PHE A 91 3.23 7.40 -6.67
C PHE A 91 2.17 6.34 -7.02
N VAL A 92 2.46 5.06 -6.87
CA VAL A 92 1.46 3.99 -7.04
C VAL A 92 0.31 4.14 -6.03
N ALA A 93 0.63 4.36 -4.75
CA ALA A 93 -0.37 4.57 -3.71
C ALA A 93 -1.18 5.87 -3.94
N LEU A 94 -0.52 6.95 -4.37
CA LEU A 94 -1.17 8.21 -4.73
C LEU A 94 -2.14 8.03 -5.90
N THR A 95 -1.74 7.29 -6.94
CA THR A 95 -2.62 6.96 -8.07
C THR A 95 -3.85 6.21 -7.59
N ASN A 96 -3.68 5.22 -6.72
CA ASN A 96 -4.79 4.48 -6.13
C ASN A 96 -5.74 5.39 -5.32
N LEU A 97 -5.18 6.30 -4.52
CA LEU A 97 -5.96 7.29 -3.76
C LEU A 97 -6.78 8.20 -4.70
N LEU A 98 -6.15 8.75 -5.74
CA LEU A 98 -6.82 9.62 -6.70
C LEU A 98 -7.95 8.89 -7.44
N LEU A 99 -7.77 7.61 -7.78
CA LEU A 99 -8.83 6.80 -8.37
C LEU A 99 -9.98 6.57 -7.41
N HIS A 100 -9.73 6.32 -6.12
CA HIS A 100 -10.80 6.24 -5.12
C HIS A 100 -11.58 7.54 -4.99
N ILE A 101 -10.89 8.70 -4.96
CA ILE A 101 -11.54 10.01 -4.89
C ILE A 101 -12.37 10.27 -6.16
N PHE A 102 -11.82 9.97 -7.34
CA PHE A 102 -12.51 10.13 -8.61
C PHE A 102 -13.80 9.31 -8.68
N ILE A 103 -13.73 8.03 -8.29
CA ILE A 103 -14.88 7.11 -8.29
C ILE A 103 -15.94 7.55 -7.26
N LEU A 104 -15.50 8.05 -6.11
CA LEU A 104 -16.40 8.62 -5.12
C LEU A 104 -17.16 9.84 -5.68
N TYR A 105 -16.45 10.73 -6.41
CA TYR A 105 -17.04 11.89 -7.06
C TYR A 105 -18.01 11.50 -8.18
N TYR A 106 -17.68 10.46 -8.96
CA TYR A 106 -18.54 9.96 -10.04
C TYR A 106 -19.86 9.37 -9.54
N ASN A 107 -19.90 8.95 -8.28
CA ASN A 107 -21.07 8.51 -7.51
C ASN A 107 -21.87 7.34 -8.12
N ASP A 108 -21.23 6.49 -8.94
CA ASP A 108 -21.82 5.25 -9.42
C ASP A 108 -21.52 4.11 -8.46
N ILE A 109 -22.58 3.52 -7.89
CA ILE A 109 -22.43 2.46 -6.87
C ILE A 109 -21.82 1.18 -7.44
N VAL A 110 -22.06 0.87 -8.73
CA VAL A 110 -21.53 -0.35 -9.36
C VAL A 110 -20.03 -0.19 -9.57
N ILE A 111 -19.60 0.93 -10.15
CA ILE A 111 -18.18 1.24 -10.37
C ILE A 111 -17.45 1.31 -9.03
N TRP A 112 -18.05 1.98 -8.03
CA TRP A 112 -17.50 2.05 -6.69
C TRP A 112 -17.31 0.66 -6.07
N THR A 113 -18.34 -0.21 -6.15
CA THR A 113 -18.27 -1.56 -5.60
C THR A 113 -17.18 -2.39 -6.27
N ILE A 114 -17.11 -2.38 -7.59
CA ILE A 114 -16.08 -3.12 -8.35
C ILE A 114 -14.68 -2.64 -7.96
N TYR A 115 -14.47 -1.33 -7.95
CA TYR A 115 -13.15 -0.77 -7.64
C TYR A 115 -12.73 -1.05 -6.20
N SER A 116 -13.60 -0.77 -5.23
CA SER A 116 -13.31 -0.93 -3.81
C SER A 116 -13.17 -2.39 -3.38
N SER A 117 -13.78 -3.33 -4.10
CA SER A 117 -13.68 -4.77 -3.79
C SER A 117 -12.41 -5.40 -4.32
N PHE A 118 -12.05 -5.17 -5.58
CA PHE A 118 -10.92 -5.90 -6.19
C PHE A 118 -10.10 -5.11 -7.22
N ALA A 119 -10.67 -4.10 -7.92
CA ALA A 119 -9.96 -3.47 -9.03
C ALA A 119 -8.74 -2.66 -8.58
N TRP A 120 -8.73 -2.14 -7.35
CA TRP A 120 -7.57 -1.44 -6.78
C TRP A 120 -6.32 -2.34 -6.67
N TYR A 121 -6.47 -3.67 -6.57
CA TYR A 121 -5.33 -4.58 -6.60
C TYR A 121 -4.54 -4.49 -7.91
N PHE A 122 -5.21 -4.25 -9.04
CA PHE A 122 -4.53 -4.12 -10.33
C PHE A 122 -3.55 -2.95 -10.35
N VAL A 123 -3.83 -1.85 -9.67
CA VAL A 123 -2.90 -0.70 -9.57
C VAL A 123 -1.59 -1.16 -8.95
N PHE A 124 -1.65 -1.94 -7.86
CA PHE A 124 -0.46 -2.47 -7.20
C PHE A 124 0.23 -3.58 -7.99
N ILE A 125 -0.53 -4.46 -8.66
CA ILE A 125 0.02 -5.50 -9.53
C ILE A 125 0.78 -4.87 -10.70
N PHE A 126 0.23 -3.87 -11.36
CA PHE A 126 0.94 -3.13 -12.42
C PHE A 126 2.19 -2.43 -11.87
N GLY A 127 2.10 -1.79 -10.71
CA GLY A 127 3.25 -1.22 -10.03
C GLY A 127 4.35 -2.26 -9.78
N LEU A 128 3.99 -3.44 -9.29
CA LEU A 128 4.93 -4.53 -9.06
C LEU A 128 5.59 -5.01 -10.36
N ILE A 129 4.83 -5.18 -11.43
CA ILE A 129 5.36 -5.58 -12.74
C ILE A 129 6.37 -4.55 -13.24
N ILE A 130 6.03 -3.26 -13.19
CA ILE A 130 6.92 -2.16 -13.60
C ILE A 130 8.20 -2.18 -12.77
N GLN A 131 8.11 -2.37 -11.45
CA GLN A 131 9.27 -2.43 -10.58
C GLN A 131 10.18 -3.62 -10.90
N ILE A 132 9.62 -4.80 -11.18
CA ILE A 132 10.41 -5.99 -11.55
C ILE A 132 11.15 -5.76 -12.86
N ILE A 133 10.48 -5.19 -13.87
CA ILE A 133 11.10 -4.86 -15.17
C ILE A 133 12.21 -3.83 -14.98
N HIS A 134 11.94 -2.75 -14.24
CA HIS A 134 12.91 -1.69 -13.95
C HIS A 134 14.14 -2.25 -13.22
N LYS A 135 13.94 -3.09 -12.21
CA LYS A 135 15.05 -3.73 -11.49
C LYS A 135 15.93 -4.56 -12.43
N LYS A 136 15.32 -5.37 -13.31
CA LYS A 136 16.09 -6.19 -14.27
C LYS A 136 16.91 -5.34 -15.23
N LEU A 137 16.37 -4.22 -15.69
CA LEU A 137 17.07 -3.31 -16.60
C LEU A 137 18.20 -2.57 -15.89
N PHE A 138 17.97 -2.13 -14.64
CA PHE A 138 18.97 -1.41 -13.84
C PHE A 138 20.22 -2.27 -13.59
N PHE A 139 20.04 -3.48 -13.00
CA PHE A 139 21.18 -4.36 -12.70
C PHE A 139 21.82 -5.00 -13.94
N LYS A 140 21.11 -5.10 -15.08
CA LYS A 140 21.72 -5.55 -16.33
C LYS A 140 22.69 -4.49 -16.88
N LYS A 141 22.39 -3.21 -16.71
CA LYS A 141 23.22 -2.12 -17.22
C LYS A 141 24.54 -1.99 -16.44
N GLU A 142 24.56 -2.25 -15.13
CA GLU A 142 25.77 -2.21 -14.31
C GLU A 142 26.76 -3.34 -14.65
N ASN A 143 26.27 -4.51 -15.06
CA ASN A 143 27.12 -5.65 -15.44
C ASN A 143 27.83 -5.50 -16.80
N TYR A 144 27.54 -4.44 -17.56
CA TYR A 144 28.15 -4.15 -18.87
C TYR A 144 28.95 -2.82 -18.88
N ALA A 145 29.01 -2.14 -17.75
CA ALA A 145 29.82 -0.92 -17.57
C ALA A 145 31.03 -1.18 -16.70
#